data_8065c4345f34676a6d63974beb376c53
#
_entry.id   8065c4345f34676a6d63974beb376c53
#
_cell.length_a   1.000
_cell.length_b   1.000
_cell.length_c   1.000
_cell.angle_alpha   90.00
_cell.angle_beta   90.00
_cell.angle_gamma   90.00
#
_symmetry.space_group_name_H-M   'P 1'
#
loop_
_entity.id
_entity.type
_entity.pdbx_description
1 polymer ?
#
loop_
_entity_poly.entity_id
_entity_poly.type
_entity_poly.pdbx_seq_one_letter_code
_entity_poly.pdbx_strand_id
1 'polypeptide(L)'
;MFRSTRFRTKLLIFTLAPLAIVQFVTFYFVLRTVQQNVTETARASLLVGTGVAEEFLSARSEQLSNSAVVLASDFGLKEAAATQDADTIRSVLQNHSRRVGAAFGAIVDRDGALLGSTSFDPSLDFTAVVEQAEDGQREFAMAVADVPFQLVVVPLRAPTTIGWVALGFPLDRELETQLSSLTGLDVSLAGLGSKQGLFARRSAFD
;
A
#
# COMPACT_ATOMS: atom_id res chain seq x y z
N MET A 1 -74.57 -21.64 26.43
CA MET A 1 -73.22 -22.20 26.65
C MET A 1 -72.11 -21.39 26.01
N PHE A 2 -72.28 -20.09 25.87
CA PHE A 2 -71.32 -19.21 25.11
C PHE A 2 -70.55 -18.16 25.95
N ARG A 3 -70.63 -18.26 27.27
CA ARG A 3 -70.05 -17.25 28.18
C ARG A 3 -68.64 -17.56 28.70
N SER A 4 -68.21 -18.80 28.64
CA SER A 4 -66.93 -19.23 29.23
C SER A 4 -65.73 -19.04 28.30
N THR A 5 -65.94 -19.04 27.01
CA THR A 5 -64.90 -18.84 26.01
C THR A 5 -64.33 -17.39 26.01
N ARG A 6 -65.19 -16.38 26.21
CA ARG A 6 -64.76 -14.97 26.31
C ARG A 6 -63.95 -14.68 27.58
N PHE A 7 -64.18 -15.39 28.67
CA PHE A 7 -63.42 -15.19 29.90
C PHE A 7 -62.01 -15.82 29.82
N ARG A 8 -61.89 -17.00 29.25
CA ARG A 8 -60.59 -17.66 28.98
C ARG A 8 -59.73 -16.84 28.01
N THR A 9 -60.32 -16.32 26.97
CA THR A 9 -59.60 -15.45 25.99
C THR A 9 -59.12 -14.16 26.62
N LYS A 10 -59.93 -13.50 27.44
CA LYS A 10 -59.54 -12.29 28.17
C LYS A 10 -58.39 -12.55 29.15
N LEU A 11 -58.45 -13.68 29.88
CA LEU A 11 -57.39 -14.06 30.81
C LEU A 11 -56.07 -14.37 30.07
N LEU A 12 -56.16 -15.08 28.93
CA LEU A 12 -54.98 -15.35 28.07
C LEU A 12 -54.38 -14.10 27.52
N ILE A 13 -55.18 -13.15 27.02
CA ILE A 13 -54.67 -11.88 26.50
C ILE A 13 -54.01 -11.05 27.62
N PHE A 14 -54.62 -11.03 28.82
CA PHE A 14 -54.13 -10.28 29.96
C PHE A 14 -52.79 -10.83 30.51
N THR A 15 -52.50 -12.10 30.34
CA THR A 15 -51.25 -12.73 30.78
C THR A 15 -50.20 -12.75 29.65
N LEU A 16 -50.60 -12.95 28.39
CA LEU A 16 -49.69 -13.02 27.26
C LEU A 16 -49.25 -11.63 26.75
N ALA A 17 -50.14 -10.63 26.81
CA ALA A 17 -49.80 -9.30 26.32
C ALA A 17 -48.63 -8.64 27.05
N PRO A 18 -48.55 -8.59 28.40
CA PRO A 18 -47.37 -8.02 29.06
C PRO A 18 -46.12 -8.84 28.82
N LEU A 19 -46.22 -10.17 28.73
CA LEU A 19 -45.08 -11.01 28.39
C LEU A 19 -44.55 -10.70 27.00
N ALA A 20 -45.43 -10.55 26.01
CA ALA A 20 -45.06 -10.17 24.63
C ALA A 20 -44.42 -8.77 24.55
N ILE A 21 -44.96 -7.82 25.36
CA ILE A 21 -44.39 -6.46 25.42
C ILE A 21 -42.96 -6.51 26.00
N VAL A 22 -42.75 -7.20 27.11
CA VAL A 22 -41.42 -7.34 27.71
C VAL A 22 -40.45 -7.99 26.73
N GLN A 23 -40.88 -9.06 26.06
CA GLN A 23 -40.06 -9.77 25.07
C GLN A 23 -39.70 -8.85 23.90
N PHE A 24 -40.64 -8.05 23.41
CA PHE A 24 -40.42 -7.12 22.31
C PHE A 24 -39.47 -5.97 22.71
N VAL A 25 -39.63 -5.42 23.91
CA VAL A 25 -38.76 -4.37 24.45
C VAL A 25 -37.32 -4.90 24.63
N THR A 26 -37.19 -6.10 25.22
CA THR A 26 -35.88 -6.75 25.40
C THR A 26 -35.22 -7.01 24.06
N PHE A 27 -35.93 -7.53 23.07
CA PHE A 27 -35.44 -7.80 21.74
C PHE A 27 -34.97 -6.50 21.02
N TYR A 28 -35.78 -5.46 21.13
CA TYR A 28 -35.41 -4.12 20.57
C TYR A 28 -34.13 -3.57 21.21
N PHE A 29 -34.00 -3.67 22.54
CA PHE A 29 -32.79 -3.19 23.25
C PHE A 29 -31.56 -4.00 22.87
N VAL A 30 -31.67 -5.30 22.80
CA VAL A 30 -30.56 -6.20 22.41
C VAL A 30 -30.10 -5.87 20.99
N LEU A 31 -31.04 -5.76 20.04
CA LEU A 31 -30.68 -5.41 18.64
C LEU A 31 -29.96 -4.05 18.56
N ARG A 32 -30.45 -3.05 19.28
CA ARG A 32 -29.87 -1.73 19.29
C ARG A 32 -28.47 -1.68 19.91
N THR A 33 -28.28 -2.40 21.02
CA THR A 33 -26.99 -2.48 21.71
C THR A 33 -25.95 -3.24 20.87
N VAL A 34 -26.37 -4.35 20.25
CA VAL A 34 -25.48 -5.14 19.37
C VAL A 34 -25.03 -4.31 18.17
N GLN A 35 -25.93 -3.57 17.51
CA GLN A 35 -25.57 -2.74 16.37
C GLN A 35 -24.62 -1.60 16.75
N GLN A 36 -24.78 -0.96 17.89
CA GLN A 36 -23.89 0.10 18.34
C GLN A 36 -22.49 -0.45 18.69
N ASN A 37 -22.41 -1.53 19.43
CA ASN A 37 -21.14 -2.13 19.82
C ASN A 37 -20.34 -2.66 18.61
N VAL A 38 -21.02 -3.26 17.63
CA VAL A 38 -20.35 -3.79 16.42
C VAL A 38 -19.73 -2.64 15.60
N THR A 39 -20.45 -1.53 15.44
CA THR A 39 -19.93 -0.37 14.66
C THR A 39 -18.79 0.34 15.36
N GLU A 40 -18.83 0.50 16.67
CA GLU A 40 -17.74 1.13 17.43
C GLU A 40 -16.49 0.25 17.46
N THR A 41 -16.65 -1.05 17.69
CA THR A 41 -15.54 -2.01 17.65
C THR A 41 -14.93 -2.09 16.27
N ALA A 42 -15.74 -2.12 15.19
CA ALA A 42 -15.24 -2.15 13.82
C ALA A 42 -14.47 -0.86 13.48
N ARG A 43 -14.96 0.32 13.89
CA ARG A 43 -14.24 1.57 13.70
C ARG A 43 -12.92 1.62 14.46
N ALA A 44 -12.90 1.19 15.71
CA ALA A 44 -11.68 1.12 16.50
C ALA A 44 -10.67 0.17 15.88
N SER A 45 -11.10 -1.01 15.42
CA SER A 45 -10.23 -1.97 14.73
C SER A 45 -9.68 -1.42 13.41
N LEU A 46 -10.48 -0.68 12.64
CA LEU A 46 -10.02 -0.03 11.41
C LEU A 46 -8.97 1.05 11.70
N LEU A 47 -9.17 1.89 12.72
CA LEU A 47 -8.20 2.93 13.09
C LEU A 47 -6.87 2.33 13.56
N VAL A 48 -6.91 1.28 14.36
CA VAL A 48 -5.70 0.57 14.80
C VAL A 48 -5.03 -0.12 13.61
N GLY A 49 -5.81 -0.81 12.76
CA GLY A 49 -5.30 -1.50 11.59
C GLY A 49 -4.66 -0.56 10.56
N THR A 50 -5.25 0.61 10.32
CA THR A 50 -4.63 1.62 9.44
C THR A 50 -3.33 2.15 10.00
N GLY A 51 -3.25 2.43 11.31
CA GLY A 51 -1.99 2.85 11.95
C GLY A 51 -0.88 1.80 11.83
N VAL A 52 -1.20 0.53 12.05
CA VAL A 52 -0.24 -0.58 11.88
C VAL A 52 0.19 -0.72 10.42
N ALA A 53 -0.73 -0.59 9.47
CA ALA A 53 -0.41 -0.65 8.05
C ALA A 53 0.49 0.51 7.61
N GLU A 54 0.22 1.72 8.07
CA GLU A 54 1.04 2.90 7.79
C GLU A 54 2.45 2.75 8.34
N GLU A 55 2.60 2.30 9.59
CA GLU A 55 3.90 2.06 10.21
C GLU A 55 4.69 0.98 9.46
N PHE A 56 4.03 -0.13 9.11
CA PHE A 56 4.66 -1.20 8.34
C PHE A 56 5.13 -0.72 6.96
N LEU A 57 4.29 0.03 6.23
CA LEU A 57 4.64 0.57 4.93
C LEU A 57 5.77 1.60 5.03
N SER A 58 5.78 2.42 6.07
CA SER A 58 6.85 3.37 6.34
C SER A 58 8.18 2.68 6.63
N ALA A 59 8.19 1.68 7.52
CA ALA A 59 9.39 0.90 7.82
C ALA A 59 9.91 0.14 6.60
N ARG A 60 9.01 -0.45 5.79
CA ARG A 60 9.38 -1.08 4.52
C ARG A 60 10.02 -0.07 3.56
N SER A 61 9.42 1.09 3.43
CA SER A 61 9.89 2.18 2.58
C SER A 61 11.32 2.60 2.95
N GLU A 62 11.59 2.81 4.23
CA GLU A 62 12.91 3.14 4.73
C GLU A 62 13.93 2.01 4.45
N GLN A 63 13.54 0.76 4.66
CA GLN A 63 14.38 -0.40 4.34
C GLN A 63 14.75 -0.47 2.86
N LEU A 64 13.78 -0.26 1.97
CA LEU A 64 13.99 -0.27 0.51
C LEU A 64 14.87 0.90 0.08
N SER A 65 14.66 2.09 0.63
CA SER A 65 15.48 3.27 0.37
C SER A 65 16.93 3.04 0.82
N ASN A 66 17.15 2.50 2.01
CA ASN A 66 18.49 2.18 2.50
C ASN A 66 19.18 1.12 1.63
N SER A 67 18.45 0.10 1.18
CA SER A 67 18.98 -0.92 0.25
C SER A 67 19.37 -0.31 -1.09
N ALA A 68 18.57 0.60 -1.62
CA ALA A 68 18.85 1.33 -2.85
C ALA A 68 20.09 2.24 -2.72
N VAL A 69 20.26 2.92 -1.58
CA VAL A 69 21.44 3.76 -1.30
C VAL A 69 22.71 2.90 -1.26
N VAL A 70 22.66 1.75 -0.59
CA VAL A 70 23.80 0.81 -0.57
C VAL A 70 24.16 0.35 -1.99
N LEU A 71 23.15 0.00 -2.79
CA LEU A 71 23.35 -0.39 -4.17
C LEU A 71 23.93 0.76 -5.01
N ALA A 72 23.43 2.00 -4.89
CA ALA A 72 23.94 3.18 -5.57
C ALA A 72 25.36 3.56 -5.14
N SER A 73 25.85 3.06 -3.99
CA SER A 73 27.23 3.24 -3.55
C SER A 73 28.21 2.26 -4.18
N ASP A 74 27.72 1.19 -4.82
CA ASP A 74 28.55 0.16 -5.46
C ASP A 74 29.40 0.74 -6.58
N PHE A 75 30.69 0.35 -6.59
CA PHE A 75 31.64 0.87 -7.58
C PHE A 75 31.33 0.38 -8.98
N GLY A 76 30.96 -0.90 -9.14
CA GLY A 76 30.65 -1.48 -10.44
C GLY A 76 29.43 -0.84 -11.10
N LEU A 77 28.42 -0.45 -10.28
CA LEU A 77 27.25 0.28 -10.79
C LEU A 77 27.62 1.69 -11.27
N LYS A 78 28.48 2.39 -10.54
CA LYS A 78 28.96 3.72 -10.92
C LYS A 78 29.81 3.67 -12.19
N GLU A 79 30.67 2.66 -12.30
CA GLU A 79 31.50 2.43 -13.48
C GLU A 79 30.60 2.12 -14.69
N ALA A 80 29.62 1.21 -14.55
CA ALA A 80 28.68 0.90 -15.61
C ALA A 80 27.90 2.15 -16.08
N ALA A 81 27.41 2.95 -15.15
CA ALA A 81 26.73 4.21 -15.48
C ALA A 81 27.64 5.19 -16.23
N ALA A 82 28.93 5.27 -15.86
CA ALA A 82 29.91 6.13 -16.52
C ALA A 82 30.23 5.68 -17.93
N THR A 83 30.13 4.41 -18.27
CA THR A 83 30.33 3.87 -19.63
C THR A 83 29.24 4.29 -20.60
N GLN A 84 28.05 4.59 -20.10
CA GLN A 84 26.81 4.84 -20.87
C GLN A 84 26.45 3.66 -21.82
N ASP A 85 27.02 2.47 -21.59
CA ASP A 85 26.69 1.27 -22.35
C ASP A 85 25.48 0.57 -21.74
N ALA A 86 24.35 0.61 -22.44
CA ALA A 86 23.07 0.09 -21.98
C ALA A 86 23.09 -1.39 -21.63
N ASP A 87 23.90 -2.21 -22.31
CA ASP A 87 23.99 -3.65 -22.08
C ASP A 87 24.78 -3.95 -20.80
N THR A 88 25.89 -3.24 -20.57
CA THR A 88 26.66 -3.29 -19.33
C THR A 88 25.79 -2.84 -18.14
N ILE A 89 25.10 -1.69 -18.27
CA ILE A 89 24.18 -1.20 -17.25
C ILE A 89 23.11 -2.24 -16.94
N ARG A 90 22.47 -2.82 -17.97
CA ARG A 90 21.44 -3.85 -17.80
C ARG A 90 21.95 -5.05 -17.04
N SER A 91 23.12 -5.56 -17.40
CA SER A 91 23.74 -6.72 -16.76
C SER A 91 24.01 -6.49 -15.27
N VAL A 92 24.60 -5.36 -14.94
CA VAL A 92 24.89 -4.98 -13.55
C VAL A 92 23.60 -4.76 -12.76
N LEU A 93 22.63 -3.99 -13.29
CA LEU A 93 21.34 -3.77 -12.67
C LEU A 93 20.59 -5.08 -12.42
N GLN A 94 20.61 -6.02 -13.37
CA GLN A 94 19.90 -7.30 -13.22
C GLN A 94 20.44 -8.12 -12.04
N ASN A 95 21.75 -8.08 -11.82
CA ASN A 95 22.35 -8.74 -10.67
C ASN A 95 21.97 -8.06 -9.36
N HIS A 96 22.07 -6.73 -9.32
CA HIS A 96 21.80 -5.96 -8.11
C HIS A 96 20.31 -5.93 -7.74
N SER A 97 19.41 -5.72 -8.72
CA SER A 97 17.96 -5.67 -8.48
C SER A 97 17.45 -6.95 -7.85
N ARG A 98 17.91 -8.13 -8.31
CA ARG A 98 17.55 -9.42 -7.71
C ARG A 98 17.97 -9.55 -6.26
N ARG A 99 19.13 -8.99 -5.89
CA ARG A 99 19.65 -9.08 -4.51
C ARG A 99 18.83 -8.26 -3.52
N VAL A 100 18.22 -7.19 -3.98
CA VAL A 100 17.37 -6.32 -3.14
C VAL A 100 15.87 -6.60 -3.29
N GLY A 101 15.50 -7.60 -4.11
CA GLY A 101 14.10 -7.96 -4.34
C GLY A 101 13.33 -6.98 -5.22
N ALA A 102 14.03 -6.14 -6.00
CA ALA A 102 13.39 -5.26 -6.96
C ALA A 102 13.00 -6.05 -8.23
N ALA A 103 11.79 -5.84 -8.71
CA ALA A 103 11.29 -6.45 -9.95
C ALA A 103 11.95 -5.84 -11.19
N PHE A 104 12.29 -4.57 -11.12
CA PHE A 104 13.06 -3.89 -12.16
C PHE A 104 14.02 -2.85 -11.57
N GLY A 105 15.03 -2.48 -12.35
CA GLY A 105 15.93 -1.38 -12.06
C GLY A 105 16.21 -0.58 -13.32
N ALA A 106 16.42 0.73 -13.17
CA ALA A 106 16.82 1.62 -14.21
C ALA A 106 17.92 2.59 -13.72
N ILE A 107 18.81 3.00 -14.61
CA ILE A 107 19.70 4.14 -14.40
C ILE A 107 19.30 5.23 -15.40
N VAL A 108 19.11 6.41 -14.87
CA VAL A 108 18.84 7.63 -15.67
C VAL A 108 19.93 8.68 -15.42
N ASP A 109 20.13 9.53 -16.38
CA ASP A 109 21.04 10.66 -16.21
C ASP A 109 20.44 11.76 -15.31
N ARG A 110 21.10 12.90 -15.21
CA ARG A 110 20.64 14.03 -14.39
C ARG A 110 19.36 14.69 -14.92
N ASP A 111 19.10 14.56 -16.21
CA ASP A 111 17.96 15.17 -16.89
C ASP A 111 16.77 14.18 -17.00
N GLY A 112 16.93 12.96 -16.45
CA GLY A 112 15.91 11.91 -16.47
C GLY A 112 15.94 11.03 -17.72
N ALA A 113 16.93 11.20 -18.61
CA ALA A 113 17.05 10.33 -19.77
C ALA A 113 17.55 8.93 -19.37
N LEU A 114 16.90 7.90 -19.89
CA LEU A 114 17.20 6.50 -19.57
C LEU A 114 18.54 6.07 -20.15
N LEU A 115 19.51 5.73 -19.30
CA LEU A 115 20.80 5.17 -19.70
C LEU A 115 20.72 3.64 -19.88
N GLY A 116 19.94 2.96 -19.06
CA GLY A 116 19.72 1.53 -19.18
C GLY A 116 18.74 0.99 -18.13
N SER A 117 18.09 -0.13 -18.44
CA SER A 117 17.11 -0.78 -17.55
C SER A 117 17.12 -2.30 -17.69
N THR A 118 16.59 -3.02 -16.68
CA THR A 118 16.54 -4.49 -16.67
C THR A 118 15.46 -5.08 -17.57
N SER A 119 14.20 -4.77 -17.33
CA SER A 119 13.05 -5.35 -18.06
C SER A 119 11.88 -4.40 -18.07
N PHE A 120 12.15 -3.15 -18.31
CA PHE A 120 11.18 -2.09 -18.14
C PHE A 120 10.73 -1.52 -19.50
N ASP A 121 9.46 -1.11 -19.56
CA ASP A 121 8.93 -0.39 -20.70
C ASP A 121 9.65 0.96 -20.83
N PRO A 122 10.37 1.21 -21.94
CA PRO A 122 11.11 2.45 -22.14
C PRO A 122 10.21 3.70 -22.26
N SER A 123 8.89 3.53 -22.22
CA SER A 123 7.93 4.64 -22.27
C SER A 123 7.79 5.40 -20.97
N LEU A 124 8.44 4.98 -19.88
CA LEU A 124 8.37 5.72 -18.62
C LEU A 124 9.20 7.00 -18.69
N ASP A 125 8.52 8.11 -18.46
CA ASP A 125 9.18 9.41 -18.34
C ASP A 125 9.72 9.58 -16.91
N PHE A 126 11.05 9.52 -16.79
CA PHE A 126 11.74 9.74 -15.53
C PHE A 126 12.03 11.21 -15.24
N THR A 127 11.78 12.13 -16.16
CA THR A 127 12.09 13.55 -15.98
C THR A 127 11.38 14.12 -14.75
N ALA A 128 10.06 13.91 -14.67
CA ALA A 128 9.27 14.36 -13.51
C ALA A 128 9.67 13.64 -12.19
N VAL A 129 10.15 12.41 -12.29
CA VAL A 129 10.65 11.64 -11.13
C VAL A 129 11.96 12.25 -10.62
N VAL A 130 12.87 12.57 -11.52
CA VAL A 130 14.17 13.17 -11.20
C VAL A 130 13.99 14.55 -10.59
N GLU A 131 13.14 15.41 -11.17
CA GLU A 131 12.85 16.73 -10.62
C GLU A 131 12.37 16.64 -9.16
N GLN A 132 11.42 15.75 -8.87
CA GLN A 132 10.91 15.54 -7.51
C GLN A 132 11.98 14.90 -6.60
N ALA A 133 12.85 14.05 -7.14
CA ALA A 133 13.95 13.44 -6.39
C ALA A 133 15.03 14.44 -6.01
N GLU A 134 15.28 15.47 -6.82
CA GLU A 134 16.15 16.60 -6.49
C GLU A 134 15.60 17.43 -5.33
N ASP A 135 14.27 17.59 -5.25
CA ASP A 135 13.56 18.24 -4.14
C ASP A 135 13.53 17.38 -2.86
N GLY A 136 14.14 16.19 -2.91
CA GLY A 136 14.29 15.30 -1.75
C GLY A 136 13.27 14.15 -1.67
N GLN A 137 12.30 14.09 -2.56
CA GLN A 137 11.36 12.96 -2.63
C GLN A 137 12.08 11.75 -3.24
N ARG A 138 12.09 10.64 -2.53
CA ARG A 138 12.81 9.42 -2.98
C ARG A 138 11.89 8.26 -3.31
N GLU A 139 10.62 8.40 -3.03
CA GLU A 139 9.65 7.32 -3.13
C GLU A 139 8.42 7.78 -3.90
N PHE A 140 8.00 6.92 -4.81
CA PHE A 140 6.89 7.17 -5.69
C PHE A 140 6.02 5.92 -5.78
N ALA A 141 4.72 6.08 -5.88
CA ALA A 141 3.81 5.02 -6.25
C ALA A 141 3.51 5.13 -7.74
N MET A 142 3.57 4.01 -8.45
CA MET A 142 3.28 3.97 -9.88
C MET A 142 2.58 2.66 -10.24
N ALA A 143 1.91 2.64 -11.38
CA ALA A 143 1.36 1.42 -11.96
C ALA A 143 2.00 1.16 -13.31
N VAL A 144 2.45 -0.07 -13.54
CA VAL A 144 2.98 -0.55 -14.81
C VAL A 144 2.15 -1.75 -15.24
N ALA A 145 1.50 -1.66 -16.39
CA ALA A 145 0.58 -2.68 -16.88
C ALA A 145 -0.46 -3.12 -15.81
N ASP A 146 -1.07 -2.14 -15.15
CA ASP A 146 -2.05 -2.29 -14.05
C ASP A 146 -1.51 -2.97 -12.78
N VAL A 147 -0.22 -3.26 -12.71
CA VAL A 147 0.43 -3.74 -11.49
C VAL A 147 0.96 -2.54 -10.71
N PRO A 148 0.59 -2.39 -9.43
CA PRO A 148 1.11 -1.30 -8.61
C PRO A 148 2.53 -1.60 -8.15
N PHE A 149 3.39 -0.57 -8.19
CA PHE A 149 4.78 -0.61 -7.74
C PHE A 149 5.09 0.56 -6.81
N GLN A 150 5.96 0.29 -5.86
CA GLN A 150 6.69 1.31 -5.14
C GLN A 150 8.03 1.54 -5.87
N LEU A 151 8.25 2.75 -6.36
CA LEU A 151 9.49 3.16 -6.99
C LEU A 151 10.36 3.88 -5.98
N VAL A 152 11.59 3.43 -5.80
CA VAL A 152 12.60 4.10 -4.97
C VAL A 152 13.68 4.67 -5.87
N VAL A 153 13.95 5.97 -5.73
CA VAL A 153 14.91 6.70 -6.55
C VAL A 153 15.99 7.29 -5.67
N VAL A 154 17.23 6.97 -5.95
CA VAL A 154 18.40 7.45 -5.20
C VAL A 154 19.48 8.01 -6.09
N PRO A 155 20.21 9.05 -5.66
CA PRO A 155 21.26 9.65 -6.48
C PRO A 155 22.46 8.71 -6.60
N LEU A 156 22.97 8.59 -7.82
CA LEU A 156 24.24 7.94 -8.13
C LEU A 156 25.36 8.98 -8.08
N ARG A 157 26.26 8.88 -7.10
CA ARG A 157 27.29 9.90 -6.84
C ARG A 157 28.71 9.39 -7.10
N ALA A 158 29.49 10.17 -7.88
CA ALA A 158 30.91 9.89 -8.17
C ALA A 158 31.70 11.16 -8.56
N PRO A 159 32.22 12.01 -7.68
CA PRO A 159 31.80 12.39 -6.34
C PRO A 159 30.53 13.25 -6.32
N THR A 160 30.20 13.90 -7.44
CA THR A 160 28.94 14.63 -7.65
C THR A 160 27.85 13.66 -8.15
N THR A 161 26.60 14.07 -8.13
CA THR A 161 25.53 13.29 -8.74
C THR A 161 25.76 13.19 -10.24
N ILE A 162 25.95 11.97 -10.74
CA ILE A 162 26.14 11.66 -12.17
C ILE A 162 24.85 11.14 -12.82
N GLY A 163 23.84 10.79 -12.03
CA GLY A 163 22.55 10.27 -12.45
C GLY A 163 21.78 9.74 -11.27
N TRP A 164 20.76 8.95 -11.55
CA TRP A 164 19.87 8.38 -10.55
C TRP A 164 19.64 6.89 -10.82
N VAL A 165 19.48 6.14 -9.74
CA VAL A 165 19.08 4.74 -9.78
C VAL A 165 17.62 4.67 -9.33
N ALA A 166 16.78 4.10 -10.17
CA ALA A 166 15.38 3.84 -9.88
C ALA A 166 15.16 2.33 -9.73
N LEU A 167 14.58 1.91 -8.62
CA LEU A 167 14.25 0.51 -8.33
C LEU A 167 12.75 0.37 -8.08
N GLY A 168 12.12 -0.55 -8.80
CA GLY A 168 10.69 -0.84 -8.66
C GLY A 168 10.43 -2.09 -7.86
N PHE A 169 9.65 -1.96 -6.79
CA PHE A 169 9.25 -3.04 -5.90
C PHE A 169 7.75 -3.30 -6.06
N PRO A 170 7.32 -4.53 -6.33
CA PRO A 170 5.91 -4.80 -6.55
C PRO A 170 5.13 -4.64 -5.24
N LEU A 171 3.94 -4.09 -5.36
CA LEU A 171 2.92 -4.09 -4.32
C LEU A 171 1.98 -5.26 -4.61
N ASP A 172 2.44 -6.46 -4.29
CA ASP A 172 1.84 -7.72 -4.70
C ASP A 172 0.98 -8.37 -3.60
N ARG A 173 0.44 -9.56 -3.91
CA ARG A 173 -0.36 -10.34 -2.98
C ARG A 173 0.39 -10.77 -1.71
N GLU A 174 1.70 -10.90 -1.78
CA GLU A 174 2.49 -11.25 -0.61
C GLU A 174 2.44 -10.10 0.40
N LEU A 175 2.57 -8.87 -0.07
CA LEU A 175 2.40 -7.67 0.75
C LEU A 175 0.96 -7.54 1.29
N GLU A 176 -0.07 -7.80 0.47
CA GLU A 176 -1.47 -7.85 0.93
C GLU A 176 -1.66 -8.85 2.06
N THR A 177 -1.11 -10.06 1.90
CA THR A 177 -1.20 -11.12 2.91
C THR A 177 -0.48 -10.72 4.21
N GLN A 178 0.70 -10.12 4.10
CA GLN A 178 1.44 -9.62 5.26
C GLN A 178 0.67 -8.53 5.99
N LEU A 179 0.15 -7.53 5.27
CA LEU A 179 -0.67 -6.46 5.84
C LEU A 179 -1.94 -7.01 6.48
N SER A 180 -2.64 -7.93 5.83
CA SER A 180 -3.85 -8.56 6.37
C SER A 180 -3.55 -9.34 7.65
N SER A 181 -2.42 -10.05 7.71
CA SER A 181 -2.01 -10.80 8.91
C SER A 181 -1.64 -9.90 10.08
N LEU A 182 -1.03 -8.74 9.82
CA LEU A 182 -0.61 -7.78 10.84
C LEU A 182 -1.77 -6.95 11.38
N THR A 183 -2.68 -6.55 10.50
CA THR A 183 -3.79 -5.66 10.85
C THR A 183 -5.04 -6.40 11.31
N GLY A 184 -5.15 -7.69 10.98
CA GLY A 184 -6.39 -8.47 11.13
C GLY A 184 -7.52 -8.01 10.22
N LEU A 185 -7.21 -7.19 9.19
CA LEU A 185 -8.16 -6.65 8.22
C LEU A 185 -7.92 -7.31 6.85
N ASP A 186 -8.96 -7.38 6.05
CA ASP A 186 -8.83 -7.77 4.64
C ASP A 186 -8.31 -6.56 3.85
N VAL A 187 -7.03 -6.62 3.46
CA VAL A 187 -6.33 -5.55 2.75
C VAL A 187 -6.17 -5.94 1.30
N SER A 188 -6.58 -5.06 0.40
CA SER A 188 -6.33 -5.21 -1.02
C SER A 188 -5.67 -3.95 -1.58
N LEU A 189 -4.59 -4.15 -2.35
CA LEU A 189 -3.83 -3.08 -2.99
C LEU A 189 -4.30 -2.99 -4.45
N ALA A 190 -5.03 -1.93 -4.79
CA ALA A 190 -5.48 -1.69 -6.15
C ALA A 190 -4.66 -0.56 -6.77
N GLY A 191 -4.03 -0.83 -7.92
CA GLY A 191 -3.56 0.24 -8.79
C GLY A 191 -4.78 0.95 -9.36
N LEU A 192 -5.00 2.22 -9.00
CA LEU A 192 -6.00 3.03 -9.69
C LEU A 192 -5.48 3.22 -11.12
N GLY A 193 -5.98 2.41 -12.03
CA GLY A 193 -5.67 2.46 -13.45
C GLY A 193 -6.06 3.81 -14.05
N SER A 194 -5.15 4.74 -13.96
CA SER A 194 -5.12 5.94 -14.77
C SER A 194 -3.80 5.86 -15.55
N LYS A 195 -3.90 5.97 -16.85
CA LYS A 195 -2.78 6.08 -17.78
C LYS A 195 -1.57 6.70 -17.11
N GLN A 196 -0.49 5.91 -16.92
CA GLN A 196 0.83 6.36 -16.47
C GLN A 196 0.79 7.61 -15.56
N GLY A 197 0.28 7.44 -14.36
CA GLY A 197 0.19 8.52 -13.37
C GLY A 197 1.18 8.24 -12.24
N LEU A 198 2.18 9.09 -12.12
CA LEU A 198 3.04 9.15 -10.96
C LEU A 198 2.20 9.68 -9.81
N PHE A 199 1.96 8.85 -8.79
CA PHE A 199 1.33 9.32 -7.55
C PHE A 199 2.42 9.63 -6.54
N ALA A 200 2.71 10.91 -6.36
CA ALA A 200 3.53 11.36 -5.26
C ALA A 200 2.80 11.09 -3.93
N ARG A 201 3.32 10.19 -3.11
CA ARG A 201 2.91 10.06 -1.71
C ARG A 201 3.49 11.25 -0.95
N ARG A 202 2.69 12.28 -0.73
CA ARG A 202 3.04 13.34 0.21
C ARG A 202 3.10 12.73 1.59
N SER A 203 4.26 12.67 2.20
CA SER A 203 4.39 12.29 3.60
C SER A 203 3.58 13.30 4.42
N ALA A 204 2.57 12.83 5.12
CA ALA A 204 1.77 13.64 6.03
C ALA A 204 2.52 13.78 7.38
N PHE A 205 3.74 14.31 7.33
CA PHE A 205 4.49 14.73 8.51
C PHE A 205 5.15 16.06 8.18
N ASP A 206 4.43 17.14 8.43
CA ASP A 206 4.88 18.43 8.90
C ASP A 206 4.19 18.72 10.23
#